data_4600ca7fd76b1d4599d026d5ea771e51
#
_entry.id   4600ca7fd76b1d4599d026d5ea771e51
#
_cell.length_a   1.000
_cell.length_b   1.000
_cell.length_c   1.000
_cell.angle_alpha   90.00
_cell.angle_beta   90.00
_cell.angle_gamma   90.00
#
_symmetry.space_group_name_H-M   'P 1'
#
loop_
_entity.id
_entity.type
_entity.pdbx_description
1 polymer ?
#
loop_
_entity_poly.entity_id
_entity_poly.type
_entity_poly.pdbx_seq_one_letter_code
_entity_poly.pdbx_strand_id
1 'polypeptide(L)'
;VRFGLWWLAFLSFVACLGVPAVAQSFPKFTGFVVDTANVLPADQEAALTKRLDDLQRRTGHQLVVATIPDLGGYTIEDYGYRLLRTWGVGLKGADNGAILIVAPTERKVRIEVGYGLEPWLTDAFSSVIINRTIIPRFKAGDVPGGIVAGANAVADQLALPETDARGKVAAAAAEYDRTHRQASTNSQGGIPIGLIFWLVVIGFFVLPFLTRRRNRAAPWGRGYRRGGGGGTLPIVLWSIASGLGNSGRSSGGWGGGGFGGGSSGGGGGWTGGGFSGGGGGSGGGGGASGSW
;
A
#
# COMPACT_ATOMS: atom_id res chain seq x y z
N VAL A 1 -33.30 -21.45 38.67
CA VAL A 1 -33.55 -20.02 38.42
C VAL A 1 -32.26 -19.19 38.31
N ARG A 2 -31.13 -19.62 38.92
CA ARG A 2 -29.84 -18.84 38.93
C ARG A 2 -29.05 -18.95 37.64
N PHE A 3 -29.25 -19.98 36.81
CA PHE A 3 -28.55 -20.12 35.49
C PHE A 3 -29.07 -19.18 34.44
N GLY A 4 -30.33 -18.80 34.46
CA GLY A 4 -30.92 -17.87 33.47
C GLY A 4 -30.39 -16.43 33.56
N LEU A 5 -30.05 -15.97 34.77
CA LEU A 5 -29.50 -14.61 34.97
C LEU A 5 -28.10 -14.46 34.38
N TRP A 6 -27.26 -15.48 34.43
CA TRP A 6 -25.92 -15.46 33.86
C TRP A 6 -25.95 -15.44 32.33
N TRP A 7 -26.90 -16.12 31.71
CA TRP A 7 -27.12 -16.10 30.27
C TRP A 7 -27.61 -14.74 29.78
N LEU A 8 -28.52 -14.10 30.53
CA LEU A 8 -28.98 -12.75 30.22
C LEU A 8 -27.87 -11.71 30.37
N ALA A 9 -27.03 -11.80 31.38
CA ALA A 9 -25.88 -10.92 31.57
C ALA A 9 -24.83 -11.10 30.45
N PHE A 10 -24.58 -12.34 30.02
CA PHE A 10 -23.70 -12.66 28.93
C PHE A 10 -24.22 -12.14 27.59
N LEU A 11 -25.53 -12.30 27.31
CA LEU A 11 -26.15 -11.75 26.09
C LEU A 11 -26.14 -10.22 26.09
N SER A 12 -26.34 -9.57 27.21
CA SER A 12 -26.26 -8.12 27.38
C SER A 12 -24.82 -7.61 27.15
N PHE A 13 -23.83 -8.35 27.64
CA PHE A 13 -22.41 -7.99 27.44
C PHE A 13 -21.99 -8.12 25.96
N VAL A 14 -22.46 -9.16 25.26
CA VAL A 14 -22.19 -9.35 23.81
C VAL A 14 -22.88 -8.26 22.96
N ALA A 15 -24.07 -7.80 23.37
CA ALA A 15 -24.78 -6.72 22.67
C ALA A 15 -24.08 -5.34 22.81
N CYS A 16 -23.31 -5.14 23.88
CA CYS A 16 -22.53 -3.90 24.07
C CYS A 16 -21.22 -3.83 23.27
N LEU A 17 -20.81 -4.93 22.63
CA LEU A 17 -19.58 -4.99 21.80
C LEU A 17 -19.80 -4.56 20.34
N GLY A 18 -20.99 -4.06 20.00
CA GLY A 18 -21.25 -3.43 18.70
C GLY A 18 -20.43 -2.15 18.54
N VAL A 19 -19.19 -2.27 18.07
CA VAL A 19 -18.40 -1.11 17.62
C VAL A 19 -19.16 -0.51 16.44
N PRO A 20 -19.57 0.77 16.49
CA PRO A 20 -20.21 1.40 15.34
C PRO A 20 -19.21 1.35 14.18
N ALA A 21 -19.55 0.65 13.11
CA ALA A 21 -18.82 0.71 11.86
C ALA A 21 -19.01 2.14 11.33
N VAL A 22 -17.99 2.99 11.50
CA VAL A 22 -17.98 4.32 10.87
C VAL A 22 -17.91 4.08 9.37
N ALA A 23 -19.01 4.36 8.68
CA ALA A 23 -19.05 4.28 7.24
C ALA A 23 -18.08 5.34 6.67
N GLN A 24 -17.17 4.93 5.79
CA GLN A 24 -16.26 5.84 5.12
C GLN A 24 -17.06 6.84 4.28
N SER A 25 -16.92 8.13 4.57
CA SER A 25 -17.53 9.19 3.78
C SER A 25 -16.49 9.78 2.84
N PHE A 26 -16.79 9.74 1.54
CA PHE A 26 -15.95 10.39 0.54
C PHE A 26 -16.41 11.81 0.29
N PRO A 27 -15.50 12.74 -0.08
CA PRO A 27 -15.87 14.06 -0.55
C PRO A 27 -16.84 13.96 -1.73
N LYS A 28 -17.72 14.96 -1.85
CA LYS A 28 -18.61 15.05 -3.00
C LYS A 28 -17.77 15.32 -4.26
N PHE A 29 -18.03 14.57 -5.32
CA PHE A 29 -17.43 14.84 -6.60
C PHE A 29 -17.95 16.14 -7.20
N THR A 30 -17.06 17.09 -7.49
CA THR A 30 -17.41 18.43 -7.99
C THR A 30 -16.86 18.71 -9.39
N GLY A 31 -15.93 17.91 -9.88
CA GLY A 31 -15.31 18.11 -11.18
C GLY A 31 -13.92 17.48 -11.30
N PHE A 32 -13.12 17.95 -12.25
CA PHE A 32 -11.76 17.44 -12.49
C PHE A 32 -10.78 17.70 -11.34
N VAL A 33 -11.00 18.77 -10.55
CA VAL A 33 -10.21 19.09 -9.37
C VAL A 33 -11.13 19.17 -8.17
N VAL A 34 -10.86 18.39 -7.15
CA VAL A 34 -11.59 18.33 -5.89
C VAL A 34 -10.60 18.62 -4.76
N ASP A 35 -10.41 19.90 -4.47
CA ASP A 35 -9.44 20.37 -3.46
C ASP A 35 -10.08 20.55 -2.09
N THR A 36 -10.40 19.43 -1.42
CA THR A 36 -11.01 19.47 -0.08
C THR A 36 -10.02 19.79 1.04
N ALA A 37 -8.71 19.64 0.78
CA ALA A 37 -7.67 20.02 1.72
C ALA A 37 -7.25 21.51 1.61
N ASN A 38 -7.80 22.25 0.62
CA ASN A 38 -7.50 23.66 0.35
C ASN A 38 -5.99 23.93 0.21
N VAL A 39 -5.30 23.09 -0.57
CA VAL A 39 -3.86 23.22 -0.80
C VAL A 39 -3.52 23.86 -2.14
N LEU A 40 -4.48 23.97 -3.06
CA LEU A 40 -4.27 24.59 -4.37
C LEU A 40 -4.70 26.05 -4.36
N PRO A 41 -3.87 27.00 -4.86
CA PRO A 41 -4.32 28.33 -5.20
C PRO A 41 -5.42 28.29 -6.27
N ALA A 42 -6.41 29.19 -6.18
CA ALA A 42 -7.57 29.19 -7.06
C ALA A 42 -7.24 29.33 -8.55
N ASP A 43 -6.18 30.06 -8.88
CA ASP A 43 -5.69 30.22 -10.25
C ASP A 43 -5.11 28.90 -10.79
N GLN A 44 -4.37 28.17 -9.97
CA GLN A 44 -3.82 26.86 -10.33
C GLN A 44 -4.92 25.80 -10.45
N GLU A 45 -5.90 25.81 -9.55
CA GLU A 45 -7.07 24.93 -9.61
C GLU A 45 -7.85 25.14 -10.92
N ALA A 46 -8.13 26.41 -11.28
CA ALA A 46 -8.83 26.76 -12.51
C ALA A 46 -8.04 26.36 -13.77
N ALA A 47 -6.73 26.63 -13.79
CA ALA A 47 -5.86 26.24 -14.90
C ALA A 47 -5.78 24.72 -15.07
N LEU A 48 -5.67 23.98 -13.95
CA LEU A 48 -5.63 22.54 -13.96
C LEU A 48 -6.95 21.94 -14.42
N THR A 49 -8.09 22.45 -13.92
CA THR A 49 -9.42 22.05 -14.34
C THR A 49 -9.59 22.18 -15.85
N LYS A 50 -9.20 23.33 -16.43
CA LYS A 50 -9.27 23.56 -17.87
C LYS A 50 -8.42 22.52 -18.64
N ARG A 51 -7.19 22.27 -18.16
CA ARG A 51 -6.29 21.31 -18.80
C ARG A 51 -6.85 19.88 -18.81
N LEU A 52 -7.44 19.45 -17.71
CA LEU A 52 -8.02 18.11 -17.58
C LEU A 52 -9.30 17.95 -18.41
N ASP A 53 -10.13 19.00 -18.51
CA ASP A 53 -11.25 19.05 -19.41
C ASP A 53 -10.79 18.95 -20.89
N ASP A 54 -9.77 19.71 -21.28
CA ASP A 54 -9.18 19.64 -22.62
C ASP A 54 -8.59 18.25 -22.93
N LEU A 55 -7.98 17.57 -21.93
CA LEU A 55 -7.52 16.19 -22.07
C LEU A 55 -8.68 15.27 -22.39
N GLN A 56 -9.75 15.30 -21.60
CA GLN A 56 -10.91 14.44 -21.79
C GLN A 56 -11.56 14.68 -23.16
N ARG A 57 -11.72 15.92 -23.58
CA ARG A 57 -12.33 16.23 -24.89
C ARG A 57 -11.53 15.68 -26.07
N ARG A 58 -10.19 15.66 -25.95
CA ARG A 58 -9.29 15.23 -27.05
C ARG A 58 -9.10 13.73 -27.10
N THR A 59 -9.04 13.08 -25.94
CA THR A 59 -8.62 11.66 -25.86
C THR A 59 -9.73 10.73 -25.36
N GLY A 60 -10.74 11.27 -24.70
CA GLY A 60 -11.71 10.51 -23.93
C GLY A 60 -11.19 10.01 -22.58
N HIS A 61 -9.89 10.13 -22.29
CA HIS A 61 -9.30 9.73 -21.00
C HIS A 61 -9.68 10.74 -19.92
N GLN A 62 -10.02 10.25 -18.74
CA GLN A 62 -10.39 11.09 -17.61
C GLN A 62 -9.30 11.07 -16.53
N LEU A 63 -8.81 12.23 -16.16
CA LEU A 63 -7.92 12.41 -15.01
C LEU A 63 -8.60 13.35 -14.01
N VAL A 64 -8.66 12.95 -12.77
CA VAL A 64 -9.17 13.75 -11.66
C VAL A 64 -8.05 13.97 -10.65
N VAL A 65 -7.99 15.15 -10.07
CA VAL A 65 -7.09 15.46 -8.95
C VAL A 65 -7.93 15.64 -7.69
N ALA A 66 -7.57 14.92 -6.63
CA ALA A 66 -8.24 14.96 -5.35
C ALA A 66 -7.24 15.26 -4.23
N THR A 67 -7.51 16.29 -3.45
CA THR A 67 -6.80 16.51 -2.18
C THR A 67 -7.71 16.16 -1.02
N ILE A 68 -7.23 15.33 -0.12
CA ILE A 68 -8.00 14.74 0.97
C ILE A 68 -7.35 15.12 2.30
N PRO A 69 -8.06 15.86 3.17
CA PRO A 69 -7.49 16.34 4.43
C PRO A 69 -7.21 15.22 5.44
N ASP A 70 -7.99 14.12 5.39
CA ASP A 70 -7.87 12.96 6.29
C ASP A 70 -8.36 11.70 5.60
N LEU A 71 -7.55 10.64 5.64
CA LEU A 71 -7.90 9.34 5.08
C LEU A 71 -8.81 8.51 6.01
N GLY A 72 -9.16 9.01 7.19
CA GLY A 72 -10.04 8.32 8.14
C GLY A 72 -9.47 6.99 8.65
N GLY A 73 -8.15 6.89 8.76
CA GLY A 73 -7.46 5.67 9.21
C GLY A 73 -7.29 4.59 8.14
N TYR A 74 -7.75 4.84 6.91
CA TYR A 74 -7.54 3.92 5.79
C TYR A 74 -6.15 4.11 5.18
N THR A 75 -5.64 3.06 4.52
CA THR A 75 -4.47 3.23 3.65
C THR A 75 -4.86 4.03 2.41
N ILE A 76 -3.91 4.76 1.82
CA ILE A 76 -4.20 5.56 0.63
C ILE A 76 -4.57 4.67 -0.57
N GLU A 77 -4.11 3.42 -0.57
CA GLU A 77 -4.45 2.41 -1.57
C GLU A 77 -5.92 2.02 -1.49
N ASP A 78 -6.40 1.65 -0.30
CA ASP A 78 -7.81 1.27 -0.11
C ASP A 78 -8.74 2.47 -0.31
N TYR A 79 -8.32 3.65 0.17
CA TYR A 79 -9.06 4.90 -0.03
C TYR A 79 -9.17 5.23 -1.52
N GLY A 80 -8.07 5.19 -2.26
CA GLY A 80 -8.02 5.52 -3.69
C GLY A 80 -8.87 4.59 -4.55
N TYR A 81 -8.74 3.29 -4.33
CA TYR A 81 -9.55 2.28 -5.00
C TYR A 81 -11.05 2.51 -4.80
N ARG A 82 -11.47 2.74 -3.57
CA ARG A 82 -12.88 3.00 -3.26
C ARG A 82 -13.35 4.34 -3.81
N LEU A 83 -12.50 5.38 -3.76
CA LEU A 83 -12.80 6.69 -4.28
C LEU A 83 -13.04 6.66 -5.79
N LEU A 84 -12.15 5.99 -6.54
CA LEU A 84 -12.29 5.82 -8.00
C LEU A 84 -13.64 5.21 -8.35
N ARG A 85 -14.04 4.18 -7.64
CA ARG A 85 -15.31 3.48 -7.85
C ARG A 85 -16.52 4.31 -7.43
N THR A 86 -16.44 4.98 -6.28
CA THR A 86 -17.54 5.80 -5.75
C THR A 86 -17.81 6.99 -6.66
N TRP A 87 -16.78 7.63 -7.16
CA TRP A 87 -16.91 8.73 -8.10
C TRP A 87 -17.20 8.27 -9.53
N GLY A 88 -16.96 7.01 -9.84
CA GLY A 88 -17.16 6.46 -11.18
C GLY A 88 -16.31 7.14 -12.24
N VAL A 89 -15.04 7.45 -11.89
CA VAL A 89 -14.12 8.15 -12.81
C VAL A 89 -13.78 7.23 -13.98
N GLY A 90 -13.91 7.75 -15.20
CA GLY A 90 -13.80 7.02 -16.44
C GLY A 90 -15.16 6.82 -17.13
N LEU A 91 -15.12 6.53 -18.42
CA LEU A 91 -16.32 6.23 -19.20
C LEU A 91 -16.80 4.81 -18.89
N LYS A 92 -18.11 4.65 -18.80
CA LYS A 92 -18.72 3.34 -18.53
C LYS A 92 -18.30 2.28 -19.57
N GLY A 93 -17.72 1.19 -19.07
CA GLY A 93 -17.26 0.08 -19.92
C GLY A 93 -15.92 0.30 -20.60
N ALA A 94 -15.37 1.52 -20.57
CA ALA A 94 -14.00 1.81 -21.02
C ALA A 94 -13.01 1.83 -19.86
N ASP A 95 -13.47 2.10 -18.63
CA ASP A 95 -12.68 2.17 -17.41
C ASP A 95 -11.38 3.01 -17.54
N ASN A 96 -11.48 4.06 -18.38
CA ASN A 96 -10.38 4.91 -18.82
C ASN A 96 -10.21 6.16 -17.95
N GLY A 97 -10.35 5.97 -16.65
CA GLY A 97 -10.19 7.01 -15.65
C GLY A 97 -8.98 6.81 -14.74
N ALA A 98 -8.38 7.92 -14.28
CA ALA A 98 -7.34 7.92 -13.27
C ALA A 98 -7.61 9.01 -12.23
N ILE A 99 -7.11 8.83 -11.01
CA ILE A 99 -7.16 9.83 -9.95
C ILE A 99 -5.77 10.05 -9.39
N LEU A 100 -5.31 11.30 -9.34
CA LEU A 100 -4.18 11.71 -8.52
C LEU A 100 -4.70 12.13 -7.15
N ILE A 101 -4.39 11.38 -6.11
CA ILE A 101 -4.83 11.61 -4.74
C ILE A 101 -3.65 12.11 -3.91
N VAL A 102 -3.87 13.21 -3.18
CA VAL A 102 -2.88 13.75 -2.25
C VAL A 102 -3.53 13.91 -0.88
N ALA A 103 -2.94 13.29 0.12
CA ALA A 103 -3.32 13.39 1.52
C ALA A 103 -2.23 14.12 2.31
N PRO A 104 -2.35 15.46 2.45
CA PRO A 104 -1.28 16.28 3.03
C PRO A 104 -0.99 15.97 4.50
N THR A 105 -2.02 15.64 5.28
CA THR A 105 -1.90 15.31 6.70
C THR A 105 -1.06 14.04 6.92
N GLU A 106 -1.33 12.99 6.13
CA GLU A 106 -0.61 11.73 6.20
C GLU A 106 0.68 11.74 5.36
N ARG A 107 0.93 12.82 4.63
CA ARG A 107 2.07 12.95 3.68
C ARG A 107 2.10 11.80 2.68
N LYS A 108 0.97 11.51 2.07
CA LYS A 108 0.82 10.43 1.10
C LYS A 108 0.28 10.93 -0.22
N VAL A 109 0.79 10.36 -1.29
CA VAL A 109 0.33 10.59 -2.66
C VAL A 109 0.09 9.27 -3.36
N ARG A 110 -0.96 9.18 -4.18
CA ARG A 110 -1.27 8.02 -4.98
C ARG A 110 -1.79 8.42 -6.35
N ILE A 111 -1.40 7.68 -7.35
CA ILE A 111 -2.06 7.68 -8.67
C ILE A 111 -2.82 6.37 -8.74
N GLU A 112 -4.15 6.45 -8.75
CA GLU A 112 -5.04 5.30 -8.96
C GLU A 112 -5.41 5.25 -10.44
N VAL A 113 -5.36 4.06 -11.05
CA VAL A 113 -5.50 3.87 -12.50
C VAL A 113 -6.60 2.87 -12.79
N GLY A 114 -7.54 3.25 -13.66
CA GLY A 114 -8.54 2.34 -14.20
C GLY A 114 -7.96 1.39 -15.24
N TYR A 115 -8.54 0.22 -15.39
CA TYR A 115 -8.06 -0.84 -16.31
C TYR A 115 -7.85 -0.37 -17.75
N GLY A 116 -8.73 0.50 -18.26
CA GLY A 116 -8.62 1.02 -19.62
C GLY A 116 -7.41 1.92 -19.86
N LEU A 117 -6.74 2.37 -18.80
CA LEU A 117 -5.55 3.23 -18.92
C LEU A 117 -4.22 2.47 -18.68
N GLU A 118 -4.25 1.17 -18.39
CA GLU A 118 -3.01 0.39 -18.20
C GLU A 118 -2.01 0.50 -19.37
N PRO A 119 -2.44 0.58 -20.63
CA PRO A 119 -1.50 0.78 -21.75
C PRO A 119 -0.73 2.10 -21.71
N TRP A 120 -1.32 3.15 -21.11
CA TRP A 120 -0.72 4.48 -20.97
C TRP A 120 -0.01 4.69 -19.64
N LEU A 121 -0.57 4.14 -18.56
CA LEU A 121 -0.18 4.47 -17.19
C LEU A 121 -0.08 3.20 -16.35
N THR A 122 1.06 2.53 -16.41
CA THR A 122 1.35 1.36 -15.56
C THR A 122 1.76 1.78 -14.16
N ASP A 123 1.77 0.85 -13.20
CA ASP A 123 2.24 1.06 -11.83
C ASP A 123 3.69 1.57 -11.81
N ALA A 124 4.55 0.98 -12.64
CA ALA A 124 5.95 1.41 -12.74
C ALA A 124 6.08 2.86 -13.22
N PHE A 125 5.31 3.25 -14.24
CA PHE A 125 5.33 4.62 -14.76
C PHE A 125 4.73 5.61 -13.77
N SER A 126 3.63 5.25 -13.10
CA SER A 126 3.02 6.01 -12.02
C SER A 126 4.02 6.24 -10.87
N SER A 127 4.78 5.20 -10.51
CA SER A 127 5.85 5.29 -9.50
C SER A 127 6.95 6.26 -9.92
N VAL A 128 7.35 6.27 -11.20
CA VAL A 128 8.34 7.22 -11.73
C VAL A 128 7.83 8.67 -11.61
N ILE A 129 6.58 8.94 -11.99
CA ILE A 129 5.98 10.28 -11.84
C ILE A 129 5.98 10.70 -10.37
N ILE A 130 5.51 9.85 -9.48
CA ILE A 130 5.45 10.15 -8.04
C ILE A 130 6.84 10.47 -7.50
N ASN A 131 7.82 9.60 -7.74
CA ASN A 131 9.13 9.71 -7.12
C ASN A 131 10.02 10.78 -7.74
N ARG A 132 9.87 11.08 -9.04
CA ARG A 132 10.73 12.04 -9.73
C ARG A 132 10.13 13.42 -9.90
N THR A 133 8.79 13.51 -9.96
CA THR A 133 8.11 14.79 -10.23
C THR A 133 7.41 15.34 -9.01
N ILE A 134 6.68 14.50 -8.25
CA ILE A 134 5.82 14.95 -7.16
C ILE A 134 6.60 15.05 -5.85
N ILE A 135 7.16 13.95 -5.37
CA ILE A 135 7.81 13.87 -4.05
C ILE A 135 8.94 14.88 -3.85
N PRO A 136 9.83 15.15 -4.82
CA PRO A 136 10.88 16.14 -4.62
C PRO A 136 10.34 17.55 -4.33
N ARG A 137 9.24 17.94 -4.98
CA ARG A 137 8.57 19.23 -4.74
C ARG A 137 7.89 19.25 -3.38
N PHE A 138 7.21 18.18 -3.00
CA PHE A 138 6.58 18.05 -1.69
C PHE A 138 7.61 18.13 -0.55
N LYS A 139 8.76 17.49 -0.70
CA LYS A 139 9.89 17.60 0.24
C LYS A 139 10.48 19.00 0.32
N ALA A 140 10.42 19.77 -0.77
CA ALA A 140 10.83 21.17 -0.81
C ALA A 140 9.74 22.11 -0.24
N GLY A 141 8.59 21.60 0.20
CA GLY A 141 7.47 22.39 0.72
C GLY A 141 6.52 22.92 -0.35
N ASP A 142 6.79 22.68 -1.64
CA ASP A 142 5.94 23.11 -2.76
C ASP A 142 4.89 22.06 -3.08
N VAL A 143 3.89 21.91 -2.19
CA VAL A 143 2.79 20.97 -2.39
C VAL A 143 1.94 21.33 -3.61
N PRO A 144 1.49 22.58 -3.78
CA PRO A 144 0.71 22.97 -4.96
C PRO A 144 1.47 22.71 -6.27
N GLY A 145 2.71 23.13 -6.37
CA GLY A 145 3.55 22.93 -7.57
C GLY A 145 3.80 21.44 -7.84
N GLY A 146 3.92 20.61 -6.80
CA GLY A 146 4.05 19.17 -6.95
C GLY A 146 2.78 18.51 -7.48
N ILE A 147 1.59 18.93 -7.03
CA ILE A 147 0.29 18.47 -7.54
C ILE A 147 0.15 18.83 -9.02
N VAL A 148 0.37 20.10 -9.36
CA VAL A 148 0.24 20.59 -10.75
C VAL A 148 1.24 19.90 -11.67
N ALA A 149 2.50 19.75 -11.26
CA ALA A 149 3.51 19.07 -12.05
C ALA A 149 3.19 17.58 -12.25
N GLY A 150 2.73 16.89 -11.20
CA GLY A 150 2.32 15.51 -11.28
C GLY A 150 1.12 15.30 -12.19
N ALA A 151 0.07 16.10 -12.01
CA ALA A 151 -1.13 16.04 -12.84
C ALA A 151 -0.81 16.34 -14.32
N ASN A 152 0.06 17.30 -14.58
CA ASN A 152 0.54 17.58 -15.94
C ASN A 152 1.31 16.41 -16.54
N ALA A 153 2.20 15.78 -15.78
CA ALA A 153 2.96 14.63 -16.26
C ALA A 153 2.05 13.44 -16.62
N VAL A 154 1.03 13.19 -15.79
CA VAL A 154 0.01 12.17 -16.09
C VAL A 154 -0.81 12.56 -17.33
N ALA A 155 -1.27 13.81 -17.40
CA ALA A 155 -2.06 14.30 -18.53
C ALA A 155 -1.30 14.25 -19.85
N ASP A 156 0.00 14.60 -19.84
CA ASP A 156 0.87 14.52 -21.03
C ASP A 156 1.03 13.07 -21.50
N GLN A 157 1.14 12.14 -20.58
CA GLN A 157 1.23 10.71 -20.91
C GLN A 157 -0.08 10.18 -21.49
N LEU A 158 -1.22 10.55 -20.88
CA LEU A 158 -2.55 10.15 -21.35
C LEU A 158 -2.95 10.81 -22.70
N ALA A 159 -2.30 11.91 -23.07
CA ALA A 159 -2.51 12.59 -24.35
C ALA A 159 -1.76 11.94 -25.53
N LEU A 160 -0.83 11.02 -25.27
CA LEU A 160 -0.05 10.35 -26.31
C LEU A 160 -0.89 9.32 -27.06
N PRO A 161 -0.58 9.06 -28.35
CA PRO A 161 -1.02 7.86 -29.03
C PRO A 161 -0.58 6.61 -28.25
N GLU A 162 -1.38 5.55 -28.29
CA GLU A 162 -1.12 4.33 -27.51
C GLU A 162 0.28 3.73 -27.77
N THR A 163 0.72 3.73 -29.04
CA THR A 163 2.05 3.24 -29.42
C THR A 163 3.18 3.97 -28.71
N ASP A 164 3.09 5.30 -28.65
CA ASP A 164 4.12 6.16 -28.04
C ASP A 164 4.07 6.06 -26.52
N ALA A 165 2.86 5.96 -25.96
CA ALA A 165 2.66 5.76 -24.54
C ALA A 165 3.28 4.43 -24.07
N ARG A 166 3.02 3.33 -24.79
CA ARG A 166 3.63 2.01 -24.51
C ARG A 166 5.15 2.05 -24.59
N GLY A 167 5.72 2.79 -25.55
CA GLY A 167 7.17 2.96 -25.65
C GLY A 167 7.77 3.63 -24.41
N LYS A 168 7.15 4.68 -23.90
CA LYS A 168 7.57 5.35 -22.67
C LYS A 168 7.40 4.48 -21.43
N VAL A 169 6.30 3.75 -21.33
CA VAL A 169 6.04 2.82 -20.25
C VAL A 169 7.11 1.72 -20.21
N ALA A 170 7.45 1.13 -21.36
CA ALA A 170 8.48 0.10 -21.46
C ALA A 170 9.87 0.65 -21.05
N ALA A 171 10.20 1.86 -21.46
CA ALA A 171 11.45 2.52 -21.05
C ALA A 171 11.49 2.77 -19.53
N ALA A 172 10.41 3.23 -18.93
CA ALA A 172 10.30 3.45 -17.50
C ALA A 172 10.38 2.13 -16.70
N ALA A 173 9.75 1.06 -17.17
CA ALA A 173 9.84 -0.26 -16.56
C ALA A 173 11.29 -0.79 -16.59
N ALA A 174 11.97 -0.67 -17.72
CA ALA A 174 13.37 -1.08 -17.85
C ALA A 174 14.31 -0.29 -16.93
N GLU A 175 14.05 0.99 -16.72
CA GLU A 175 14.81 1.82 -15.79
C GLU A 175 14.51 1.47 -14.33
N TYR A 176 13.24 1.23 -13.99
CA TYR A 176 12.84 0.75 -12.68
C TYR A 176 13.55 -0.55 -12.32
N ASP A 177 13.57 -1.51 -13.23
CA ASP A 177 14.26 -2.79 -13.05
C ASP A 177 15.78 -2.62 -12.85
N ARG A 178 16.42 -1.70 -13.62
CA ARG A 178 17.86 -1.43 -13.44
C ARG A 178 18.18 -0.86 -12.08
N THR A 179 17.39 0.10 -11.59
CA THR A 179 17.61 0.73 -10.29
C THR A 179 17.39 -0.24 -9.14
N HIS A 180 16.40 -1.14 -9.24
CA HIS A 180 16.12 -2.14 -8.20
C HIS A 180 17.14 -3.29 -8.20
N ARG A 181 17.64 -3.73 -9.37
CA ARG A 181 18.73 -4.71 -9.45
C ARG A 181 20.03 -4.17 -8.88
N GLN A 182 20.35 -2.90 -9.13
CA GLN A 182 21.54 -2.27 -8.55
C GLN A 182 21.45 -2.14 -7.02
N ALA A 183 20.27 -1.85 -6.47
CA ALA A 183 20.05 -1.82 -5.03
C ALA A 183 20.20 -3.20 -4.38
N SER A 184 19.74 -4.28 -5.04
CA SER A 184 19.86 -5.65 -4.53
C SER A 184 21.29 -6.20 -4.62
N THR A 185 22.07 -5.82 -5.62
CA THR A 185 23.48 -6.22 -5.73
C THR A 185 24.39 -5.49 -4.73
N ASN A 186 24.06 -4.27 -4.38
CA ASN A 186 24.83 -3.51 -3.40
C ASN A 186 24.61 -3.97 -1.94
N SER A 187 23.52 -4.70 -1.67
CA SER A 187 23.25 -5.30 -0.35
C SER A 187 23.95 -6.65 -0.12
N GLN A 188 24.55 -7.26 -1.17
CA GLN A 188 25.28 -8.54 -1.05
C GLN A 188 26.76 -8.41 -0.68
N GLY A 189 27.30 -7.20 -0.53
CA GLY A 189 28.69 -6.96 -0.11
C GLY A 189 28.94 -7.04 1.41
N GLY A 190 27.91 -7.20 2.22
CA GLY A 190 28.05 -7.43 3.65
C GLY A 190 28.21 -8.91 3.97
N ILE A 191 29.16 -9.25 4.88
CA ILE A 191 29.26 -10.62 5.41
C ILE A 191 27.86 -11.04 5.87
N PRO A 192 27.26 -12.12 5.31
CA PRO A 192 25.90 -12.49 5.65
C PRO A 192 25.80 -12.73 7.14
N ILE A 193 24.94 -11.96 7.81
CA ILE A 193 24.72 -12.04 9.27
C ILE A 193 24.47 -13.49 9.70
N GLY A 194 23.84 -14.29 8.83
CA GLY A 194 23.70 -15.74 9.02
C GLY A 194 25.00 -16.50 9.12
N LEU A 195 26.04 -16.08 8.40
CA LEU A 195 27.36 -16.74 8.46
C LEU A 195 28.07 -16.41 9.80
N ILE A 196 27.97 -15.17 10.27
CA ILE A 196 28.48 -14.76 11.60
C ILE A 196 27.73 -15.53 12.70
N PHE A 197 26.40 -15.63 12.59
CA PHE A 197 25.59 -16.39 13.54
C PHE A 197 26.05 -17.88 13.61
N TRP A 198 26.22 -18.51 12.46
CA TRP A 198 26.67 -19.91 12.42
C TRP A 198 28.10 -20.07 12.91
N LEU A 199 29.02 -19.15 12.65
CA LEU A 199 30.38 -19.19 13.19
C LEU A 199 30.39 -19.05 14.73
N VAL A 200 29.53 -18.20 15.29
CA VAL A 200 29.37 -18.05 16.74
C VAL A 200 28.76 -19.32 17.35
N VAL A 201 27.73 -19.89 16.73
CA VAL A 201 27.12 -21.15 17.18
C VAL A 201 28.12 -22.32 17.11
N ILE A 202 28.83 -22.48 16.01
CA ILE A 202 29.86 -23.51 15.84
C ILE A 202 30.99 -23.29 16.86
N GLY A 203 31.46 -22.06 17.04
CA GLY A 203 32.46 -21.73 18.04
C GLY A 203 32.02 -22.09 19.45
N PHE A 204 30.78 -21.75 19.81
CA PHE A 204 30.23 -22.01 21.14
C PHE A 204 30.01 -23.52 21.44
N PHE A 205 29.60 -24.28 20.44
CA PHE A 205 29.33 -25.71 20.62
C PHE A 205 30.53 -26.60 20.33
N VAL A 206 31.40 -26.26 19.38
CA VAL A 206 32.52 -27.11 18.94
C VAL A 206 33.78 -26.88 19.78
N LEU A 207 34.08 -25.62 20.17
CA LEU A 207 35.24 -25.32 21.02
C LEU A 207 35.24 -26.08 22.36
N PRO A 208 34.14 -26.11 23.14
CA PRO A 208 34.15 -26.84 24.42
C PRO A 208 34.24 -28.36 24.21
N PHE A 209 33.82 -28.88 23.07
CA PHE A 209 33.94 -30.32 22.74
C PHE A 209 35.38 -30.72 22.39
N LEU A 210 36.13 -29.86 21.73
CA LEU A 210 37.53 -30.01 21.40
C LEU A 210 38.45 -29.84 22.63
N THR A 211 38.09 -28.92 23.54
CA THR A 211 38.87 -28.67 24.76
C THR A 211 38.66 -29.74 25.85
N ARG A 212 37.53 -30.44 25.85
CA ARG A 212 37.18 -31.51 26.79
C ARG A 212 38.04 -32.79 26.63
N ARG A 213 38.80 -32.93 25.54
CA ARG A 213 39.61 -34.14 25.29
C ARG A 213 40.97 -34.17 25.96
N ARG A 214 41.35 -33.17 26.77
CA ARG A 214 42.73 -33.06 27.28
C ARG A 214 42.94 -33.16 28.78
N ASN A 215 41.90 -33.56 29.56
CA ASN A 215 42.14 -33.85 30.97
C ASN A 215 41.58 -35.22 31.36
N ARG A 216 42.27 -36.27 30.98
CA ARG A 216 42.23 -37.59 31.63
C ARG A 216 43.47 -37.73 32.47
N ALA A 217 43.41 -37.45 33.78
CA ALA A 217 44.23 -37.99 34.83
C ALA A 217 43.44 -37.78 36.12
N ALA A 218 42.75 -38.76 36.55
CA ALA A 218 42.95 -39.86 37.50
C ALA A 218 42.72 -39.47 38.95
N PRO A 219 42.60 -40.40 39.94
CA PRO A 219 41.31 -40.79 40.46
C PRO A 219 41.25 -40.57 42.02
N TRP A 220 40.11 -41.03 42.61
CA TRP A 220 39.95 -41.26 44.07
C TRP A 220 39.45 -40.08 44.91
N GLY A 221 38.28 -40.31 45.51
CA GLY A 221 37.79 -39.55 46.64
C GLY A 221 36.28 -39.54 46.81
N ARG A 222 35.75 -40.47 47.62
CA ARG A 222 34.35 -40.48 48.10
C ARG A 222 33.92 -39.15 48.73
N GLY A 223 32.74 -38.73 48.47
CA GLY A 223 32.10 -37.63 49.19
C GLY A 223 30.59 -37.56 48.91
N TYR A 224 29.82 -38.27 49.70
CA TYR A 224 28.36 -38.16 49.85
C TYR A 224 28.00 -36.77 50.33
N ARG A 225 27.09 -36.06 49.63
CA ARG A 225 26.10 -35.14 50.26
C ARG A 225 24.96 -34.77 49.30
N ARG A 226 23.88 -35.14 49.65
CA ARG A 226 22.45 -34.86 49.66
C ARG A 226 22.11 -33.34 49.72
N GLY A 227 21.11 -32.93 48.92
CA GLY A 227 20.40 -31.63 48.98
C GLY A 227 20.19 -31.11 47.57
N GLY A 228 19.05 -31.14 46.94
CA GLY A 228 17.84 -30.49 47.24
C GLY A 228 17.84 -29.11 46.60
N GLY A 229 17.09 -28.89 45.49
CA GLY A 229 16.83 -27.54 44.98
C GLY A 229 16.52 -27.52 43.49
N GLY A 230 15.24 -27.42 43.17
CA GLY A 230 14.72 -27.31 41.82
C GLY A 230 15.18 -26.04 41.10
N GLY A 231 15.56 -26.17 39.87
CA GLY A 231 15.87 -25.08 38.97
C GLY A 231 14.96 -25.07 37.75
N THR A 232 14.07 -24.13 37.74
CA THR A 232 13.05 -23.86 36.71
C THR A 232 13.61 -23.15 35.49
N LEU A 233 14.70 -23.60 34.86
CA LEU A 233 15.32 -22.89 33.74
C LEU A 233 15.16 -23.47 32.33
N PRO A 234 14.43 -24.57 32.04
CA PRO A 234 14.27 -25.00 30.65
C PRO A 234 13.05 -24.38 29.95
N ILE A 235 12.13 -23.70 30.65
CA ILE A 235 10.85 -23.28 30.04
C ILE A 235 10.93 -21.95 29.29
N VAL A 236 11.88 -21.08 29.65
CA VAL A 236 11.97 -19.72 29.05
C VAL A 236 12.64 -19.73 27.67
N LEU A 237 13.50 -20.70 27.37
CA LEU A 237 14.20 -20.78 26.07
C LEU A 237 13.34 -21.31 24.93
N TRP A 238 12.28 -22.07 25.23
CA TRP A 238 11.37 -22.62 24.21
C TRP A 238 10.42 -21.56 23.63
N SER A 239 9.99 -20.58 24.43
CA SER A 239 9.08 -19.53 24.00
C SER A 239 9.73 -18.48 23.07
N ILE A 240 11.04 -18.31 23.13
CA ILE A 240 11.77 -17.39 22.24
C ILE A 240 12.06 -18.05 20.89
N ALA A 241 12.27 -19.37 20.84
CA ALA A 241 12.53 -20.09 19.60
C ALA A 241 11.27 -20.25 18.72
N SER A 242 10.07 -20.26 19.29
CA SER A 242 8.82 -20.36 18.54
C SER A 242 8.34 -19.05 17.93
N GLY A 243 8.86 -17.90 18.39
CA GLY A 243 8.48 -16.57 17.88
C GLY A 243 9.28 -16.10 16.65
N LEU A 244 10.42 -16.72 16.36
CA LEU A 244 11.32 -16.30 15.26
C LEU A 244 11.21 -17.14 13.99
N GLY A 245 10.32 -18.14 13.94
CA GLY A 245 10.22 -19.11 12.85
C GLY A 245 9.06 -18.92 11.86
N ASN A 246 8.26 -17.86 11.95
CA ASN A 246 7.08 -17.75 11.09
C ASN A 246 7.10 -16.51 10.17
N SER A 247 8.10 -16.41 9.32
CA SER A 247 8.07 -15.54 8.16
C SER A 247 8.59 -16.30 6.94
N GLY A 248 7.71 -17.01 6.26
CA GLY A 248 8.11 -17.67 5.04
C GLY A 248 7.05 -18.60 4.46
N ARG A 249 6.43 -18.16 3.37
CA ARG A 249 5.68 -18.94 2.37
C ARG A 249 4.24 -19.32 2.68
N SER A 250 3.31 -18.53 2.14
CA SER A 250 2.07 -19.09 1.65
C SER A 250 2.06 -19.02 0.13
N SER A 251 2.32 -20.13 -0.51
CA SER A 251 1.99 -20.41 -1.89
C SER A 251 0.63 -21.10 -1.90
N GLY A 252 -0.30 -20.59 -2.73
CA GLY A 252 -1.27 -21.41 -3.43
C GLY A 252 -2.43 -21.97 -2.63
N GLY A 253 -3.62 -21.62 -3.08
CA GLY A 253 -4.83 -22.31 -2.70
C GLY A 253 -6.05 -21.67 -3.35
N TRP A 254 -6.46 -22.21 -4.45
CA TRP A 254 -7.71 -22.05 -5.18
C TRP A 254 -8.94 -22.23 -4.28
N GLY A 255 -9.92 -21.38 -4.45
CA GLY A 255 -11.24 -21.58 -3.87
C GLY A 255 -12.23 -20.58 -4.46
N GLY A 256 -12.97 -21.00 -5.48
CA GLY A 256 -14.05 -20.27 -6.09
C GLY A 256 -15.21 -20.09 -5.12
N GLY A 257 -15.93 -18.98 -5.28
CA GLY A 257 -17.16 -18.67 -4.57
C GLY A 257 -17.79 -17.45 -5.22
N GLY A 258 -18.58 -17.69 -6.26
CA GLY A 258 -19.41 -16.67 -6.87
C GLY A 258 -20.52 -16.27 -5.92
N PHE A 259 -20.68 -14.98 -5.72
CA PHE A 259 -21.93 -14.39 -5.28
C PHE A 259 -22.29 -13.26 -6.24
N GLY A 260 -23.22 -13.57 -7.12
CA GLY A 260 -23.98 -12.58 -7.86
C GLY A 260 -24.81 -11.76 -6.88
N GLY A 261 -24.63 -10.46 -6.92
CA GLY A 261 -25.47 -9.49 -6.25
C GLY A 261 -25.67 -8.34 -7.23
N GLY A 262 -26.71 -8.43 -8.06
CA GLY A 262 -27.17 -7.31 -8.85
C GLY A 262 -27.74 -6.25 -7.91
N SER A 263 -27.16 -5.05 -7.92
CA SER A 263 -27.85 -3.84 -7.48
C SER A 263 -27.90 -2.87 -8.65
N SER A 264 -29.07 -2.78 -9.26
CA SER A 264 -29.47 -1.71 -10.13
C SER A 264 -29.52 -0.41 -9.33
N GLY A 265 -28.41 0.36 -9.33
CA GLY A 265 -28.34 1.71 -8.82
C GLY A 265 -28.46 2.68 -9.96
N GLY A 266 -29.53 3.50 -9.96
CA GLY A 266 -29.83 4.48 -10.99
C GLY A 266 -28.69 5.47 -11.20
N GLY A 267 -28.17 5.53 -12.43
CA GLY A 267 -27.17 6.48 -12.86
C GLY A 267 -27.78 7.88 -12.91
N GLY A 268 -27.58 8.69 -11.87
CA GLY A 268 -27.75 10.13 -11.94
C GLY A 268 -26.62 10.70 -12.81
N GLY A 269 -26.93 11.10 -14.04
CA GLY A 269 -25.98 11.80 -14.89
C GLY A 269 -25.59 13.12 -14.25
N TRP A 270 -24.29 13.33 -14.01
CA TRP A 270 -23.73 14.57 -13.54
C TRP A 270 -23.58 15.53 -14.71
N THR A 271 -24.49 16.48 -14.79
CA THR A 271 -24.41 17.62 -15.71
C THR A 271 -23.92 18.83 -14.95
N GLY A 272 -22.61 18.93 -14.76
CA GLY A 272 -21.97 20.08 -14.12
C GLY A 272 -20.57 20.25 -14.68
N GLY A 273 -20.34 21.34 -15.43
CA GLY A 273 -19.01 21.82 -15.75
C GLY A 273 -18.14 20.92 -16.64
N GLY A 274 -18.59 20.51 -17.82
CA GLY A 274 -17.73 19.90 -18.83
C GLY A 274 -17.39 18.41 -18.62
N PHE A 275 -17.70 17.84 -17.46
CA PHE A 275 -17.47 16.41 -17.21
C PHE A 275 -18.62 15.61 -17.81
N SER A 276 -18.37 14.92 -18.93
CA SER A 276 -19.35 14.07 -19.58
C SER A 276 -19.01 12.60 -19.36
N GLY A 277 -19.95 11.84 -18.81
CA GLY A 277 -19.93 10.39 -18.83
C GLY A 277 -19.19 9.71 -17.69
N GLY A 278 -19.50 10.03 -16.43
CA GLY A 278 -19.11 9.19 -15.29
C GLY A 278 -19.91 7.89 -15.25
N GLY A 279 -19.34 6.84 -14.78
CA GLY A 279 -19.97 5.51 -14.63
C GLY A 279 -19.06 4.34 -14.96
N GLY A 280 -17.84 4.60 -15.43
CA GLY A 280 -16.70 3.70 -15.35
C GLY A 280 -16.21 3.72 -13.90
N GLY A 281 -15.21 3.09 -13.56
CA GLY A 281 -14.68 3.07 -12.19
C GLY A 281 -14.30 1.68 -11.76
N SER A 282 -14.14 0.79 -12.73
CA SER A 282 -13.50 -0.49 -12.52
C SER A 282 -11.99 -0.27 -12.54
N GLY A 283 -11.40 -0.20 -11.37
CA GLY A 283 -9.96 -0.27 -11.17
C GLY A 283 -9.62 -1.55 -10.41
N GLY A 284 -8.52 -2.18 -10.75
CA GLY A 284 -8.00 -3.35 -10.02
C GLY A 284 -7.09 -3.00 -8.86
N GLY A 285 -7.09 -1.71 -8.40
CA GLY A 285 -6.08 -1.24 -7.46
C GLY A 285 -4.72 -0.99 -8.11
N GLY A 286 -4.67 -0.91 -9.46
CA GLY A 286 -3.48 -0.51 -10.21
C GLY A 286 -3.09 0.93 -9.89
N GLY A 287 -1.80 1.25 -10.08
CA GLY A 287 -1.25 2.56 -9.78
C GLY A 287 -0.06 2.48 -8.84
N ALA A 288 0.36 3.62 -8.31
CA ALA A 288 1.47 3.70 -7.38
C ALA A 288 1.19 4.69 -6.27
N SER A 289 1.82 4.49 -5.13
CA SER A 289 1.79 5.39 -3.99
C SER A 289 3.19 5.79 -3.53
N GLY A 290 3.27 6.91 -2.81
CA GLY A 290 4.50 7.39 -2.21
C GLY A 290 4.25 8.25 -0.99
N SER A 291 5.31 8.55 -0.25
CA SER A 291 5.28 9.40 0.95
C SER A 291 6.44 10.38 0.96
N TRP A 292 6.30 11.52 1.62
CA TRP A 292 7.30 12.58 1.69
C TRP A 292 7.54 13.11 3.10
#